data_758c0e4c0fa35c3b24c11e1603225630
#
_entry.id   758c0e4c0fa35c3b24c11e1603225630
#
_cell.length_a   1.000
_cell.length_b   1.000
_cell.length_c   1.000
_cell.angle_alpha   90.00
_cell.angle_beta   90.00
_cell.angle_gamma   90.00
#
_symmetry.space_group_name_H-M   'P 1'
#
loop_
_entity.id
_entity.type
_entity.pdbx_description
1 polymer ?
#
loop_
_entity_poly.entity_id
_entity_poly.type
_entity_poly.pdbx_seq_one_letter_code
_entity_poly.pdbx_strand_id
1 'polypeptide(L)'
;VTYPAKRLTAAKRITLIEELQLSAAKAPVGTILRTDCRIIPQEHKMIAGKLVTKGDAEIMMLYSCVTTDGEETAETMRFTLPFSQIIDIDGIDDTFTADVRITPAGCDIIPKSDDSGTLECELVLLVNCVAKKLSTCEIVTDAYSTCFECEAERCESKLDSENIKLSDSHSVTAKLSCQEGEIRCIHDSWAVSYTHLRAHETSAHL
;
A
#
# COMPACT_ATOMS: atom_id res chain seq x y z
N VAL A 1 10.48 -28.35 12.96
CA VAL A 1 9.48 -27.27 12.97
C VAL A 1 10.17 -25.94 12.66
N THR A 2 9.61 -25.19 11.72
CA THR A 2 10.11 -23.84 11.38
C THR A 2 9.24 -22.79 12.08
N TYR A 3 9.87 -21.80 12.68
CA TYR A 3 9.20 -20.76 13.45
C TYR A 3 9.91 -19.41 13.30
N PRO A 4 9.22 -18.27 13.48
CA PRO A 4 9.84 -16.94 13.48
C PRO A 4 10.62 -16.73 14.79
N ALA A 5 11.93 -16.92 14.76
CA ALA A 5 12.81 -16.78 15.93
C ALA A 5 13.01 -15.30 16.34
N LYS A 6 12.92 -14.38 15.37
CA LYS A 6 13.07 -12.94 15.62
C LYS A 6 12.12 -12.16 14.71
N ARG A 7 11.49 -11.15 15.27
CA ARG A 7 10.62 -10.21 14.55
C ARG A 7 11.08 -8.79 14.84
N LEU A 8 11.22 -8.00 13.77
CA LEU A 8 11.53 -6.58 13.82
C LEU A 8 10.41 -5.83 13.09
N THR A 9 10.08 -4.65 13.58
CA THR A 9 9.08 -3.77 12.95
C THR A 9 9.64 -2.38 12.81
N ALA A 10 9.37 -1.73 11.68
CA ALA A 10 9.71 -0.34 11.47
C ALA A 10 8.56 0.36 10.75
N ALA A 11 8.37 1.63 11.07
CA ALA A 11 7.45 2.51 10.37
C ALA A 11 8.14 3.84 10.10
N LYS A 12 7.98 4.37 8.87
CA LYS A 12 8.55 5.65 8.48
C LYS A 12 7.56 6.43 7.65
N ARG A 13 7.39 7.70 8.00
CA ARG A 13 6.71 8.68 7.15
C ARG A 13 7.76 9.35 6.26
N ILE A 14 7.45 9.47 4.98
CA ILE A 14 8.31 10.05 3.95
C ILE A 14 7.49 11.09 3.24
N THR A 15 8.06 12.27 3.03
CA THR A 15 7.48 13.33 2.20
C THR A 15 8.36 13.51 0.99
N LEU A 16 7.76 13.44 -0.18
CA LEU A 16 8.37 13.73 -1.47
C LEU A 16 7.75 15.03 -1.98
N ILE A 17 8.59 15.97 -2.38
CA ILE A 17 8.16 17.23 -3.00
C ILE A 17 8.80 17.28 -4.39
N GLU A 18 7.96 17.28 -5.41
CA GLU A 18 8.40 17.21 -6.80
C GLU A 18 7.63 18.19 -7.68
N GLU A 19 8.28 18.65 -8.71
CA GLU A 19 7.65 19.47 -9.75
C GLU A 19 7.12 18.56 -10.86
N LEU A 20 5.83 18.70 -11.16
CA LEU A 20 5.17 17.99 -12.24
C LEU A 20 4.95 18.94 -13.41
N GLN A 21 5.22 18.47 -14.61
CA GLN A 21 4.99 19.24 -15.83
C GLN A 21 3.68 18.80 -16.50
N LEU A 22 2.80 19.77 -16.72
CA LEU A 22 1.62 19.55 -17.53
C LEU A 22 2.05 19.36 -18.99
N SER A 23 1.49 18.37 -19.66
CA SER A 23 1.76 18.23 -21.10
C SER A 23 1.31 19.45 -21.88
N ALA A 24 2.13 19.93 -22.81
CA ALA A 24 1.79 21.07 -23.67
C ALA A 24 0.51 20.87 -24.51
N ALA A 25 0.07 19.62 -24.67
CA ALA A 25 -1.17 19.29 -25.37
C ALA A 25 -2.42 19.42 -24.48
N LYS A 26 -2.24 19.68 -23.18
CA LYS A 26 -3.33 19.81 -22.20
C LYS A 26 -3.65 21.27 -21.93
N ALA A 27 -4.93 21.54 -21.68
CA ALA A 27 -5.38 22.86 -21.27
C ALA A 27 -4.83 23.22 -19.88
N PRO A 28 -4.60 24.50 -19.59
CA PRO A 28 -4.16 24.96 -18.29
C PRO A 28 -5.10 24.50 -17.17
N VAL A 29 -4.52 24.18 -16.01
CA VAL A 29 -5.28 23.75 -14.85
C VAL A 29 -6.09 24.93 -14.28
N GLY A 30 -7.39 24.78 -14.23
CA GLY A 30 -8.27 25.69 -13.49
C GLY A 30 -8.35 25.28 -12.03
N THR A 31 -9.20 24.32 -11.70
CA THR A 31 -9.35 23.80 -10.35
C THR A 31 -9.08 22.31 -10.31
N ILE A 32 -8.26 21.87 -9.37
CA ILE A 32 -8.04 20.44 -9.14
C ILE A 32 -9.26 19.87 -8.40
N LEU A 33 -9.94 18.94 -9.05
CA LEU A 33 -11.17 18.34 -8.55
C LEU A 33 -10.88 17.09 -7.71
N ARG A 34 -9.85 16.34 -8.10
CA ARG A 34 -9.45 15.10 -7.42
C ARG A 34 -8.01 14.72 -7.72
N THR A 35 -7.34 14.19 -6.71
CA THR A 35 -6.06 13.51 -6.84
C THR A 35 -6.16 12.12 -6.24
N ASP A 36 -5.69 11.12 -6.96
CA ASP A 36 -5.52 9.74 -6.48
C ASP A 36 -4.06 9.33 -6.64
N CYS A 37 -3.54 8.60 -5.67
CA CYS A 37 -2.19 8.07 -5.72
C CYS A 37 -2.19 6.57 -5.47
N ARG A 38 -1.51 5.84 -6.35
CA ARG A 38 -1.28 4.40 -6.23
C ARG A 38 0.21 4.12 -6.18
N ILE A 39 0.63 3.27 -5.24
CA ILE A 39 2.02 2.85 -5.13
C ILE A 39 2.23 1.52 -5.84
N ILE A 40 3.24 1.48 -6.70
CA ILE A 40 3.71 0.28 -7.37
C ILE A 40 5.10 -0.04 -6.80
N PRO A 41 5.21 -0.95 -5.83
CA PRO A 41 6.50 -1.36 -5.30
C PRO A 41 7.27 -2.15 -6.36
N GLN A 42 8.57 -1.85 -6.51
CA GLN A 42 9.45 -2.53 -7.45
C GLN A 42 10.43 -3.47 -6.72
N GLU A 43 11.15 -2.95 -5.74
CA GLU A 43 12.21 -3.68 -5.06
C GLU A 43 12.24 -3.37 -3.57
N HIS A 44 12.41 -4.42 -2.76
CA HIS A 44 12.73 -4.31 -1.35
C HIS A 44 13.97 -5.14 -1.06
N LYS A 45 15.02 -4.49 -0.54
CA LYS A 45 16.28 -5.15 -0.22
C LYS A 45 16.70 -4.84 1.20
N MET A 46 17.04 -5.89 1.93
CA MET A 46 17.63 -5.77 3.27
C MET A 46 19.15 -5.84 3.17
N ILE A 47 19.79 -4.86 3.77
CA ILE A 47 21.26 -4.78 3.85
C ILE A 47 21.58 -4.40 5.29
N ALA A 48 22.62 -4.96 5.87
CA ALA A 48 23.05 -4.74 7.24
C ALA A 48 22.52 -3.47 7.94
N GLY A 49 21.50 -3.63 8.77
CA GLY A 49 20.86 -2.53 9.50
C GLY A 49 19.88 -1.65 8.72
N LYS A 50 19.58 -1.95 7.44
CA LYS A 50 18.79 -1.08 6.58
C LYS A 50 17.83 -1.84 5.68
N LEU A 51 16.66 -1.26 5.46
CA LEU A 51 15.75 -1.63 4.39
C LEU A 51 15.82 -0.57 3.30
N VAL A 52 16.18 -0.98 2.10
CA VAL A 52 16.09 -0.16 0.89
C VAL A 52 14.80 -0.53 0.17
N THR A 53 13.95 0.45 -0.09
CA THR A 53 12.71 0.26 -0.84
C THR A 53 12.66 1.20 -2.03
N LYS A 54 12.24 0.67 -3.17
CA LYS A 54 12.06 1.42 -4.42
C LYS A 54 10.71 1.12 -5.01
N GLY A 55 10.18 2.08 -5.73
CA GLY A 55 8.92 1.95 -6.43
C GLY A 55 8.54 3.21 -7.18
N ASP A 56 7.37 3.16 -7.78
CA ASP A 56 6.75 4.28 -8.47
C ASP A 56 5.46 4.68 -7.75
N ALA A 57 5.25 5.98 -7.62
CA ALA A 57 3.96 6.53 -7.26
C ALA A 57 3.26 6.99 -8.54
N GLU A 58 2.19 6.29 -8.92
CA GLU A 58 1.31 6.71 -10.00
C GLU A 58 0.25 7.65 -9.44
N ILE A 59 0.27 8.88 -9.92
CA ILE A 59 -0.64 9.94 -9.50
C ILE A 59 -1.60 10.22 -10.66
N MET A 60 -2.88 10.22 -10.37
CA MET A 60 -3.92 10.63 -11.30
C MET A 60 -4.58 11.89 -10.77
N MET A 61 -4.63 12.92 -11.60
CA MET A 61 -5.25 14.20 -11.31
C MET A 61 -6.43 14.43 -12.25
N LEU A 62 -7.60 14.70 -11.69
CA LEU A 62 -8.76 15.21 -12.39
C LEU A 62 -8.88 16.70 -12.09
N TYR A 63 -9.01 17.54 -13.12
CA TYR A 63 -9.06 18.97 -12.98
C TYR A 63 -10.05 19.62 -13.96
N SER A 64 -10.60 20.76 -13.60
CA SER A 64 -11.35 21.60 -14.53
C SER A 64 -10.43 22.46 -15.37
N CYS A 65 -10.78 22.65 -16.62
CA CYS A 65 -10.07 23.53 -17.53
C CYS A 65 -11.03 24.23 -18.48
N VAL A 66 -10.57 25.27 -19.10
CA VAL A 66 -11.32 25.98 -20.13
C VAL A 66 -10.71 25.64 -21.50
N THR A 67 -11.53 25.11 -22.40
CA THR A 67 -11.11 24.80 -23.78
C THR A 67 -10.83 26.07 -24.58
N THR A 68 -10.19 25.91 -25.74
CA THR A 68 -9.95 27.01 -26.69
C THR A 68 -11.23 27.69 -27.14
N ASP A 69 -12.37 26.98 -27.10
CA ASP A 69 -13.68 27.50 -27.47
C ASP A 69 -14.39 28.20 -26.30
N GLY A 70 -13.76 28.26 -25.13
CA GLY A 70 -14.27 28.93 -23.94
C GLY A 70 -15.25 28.07 -23.12
N GLU A 71 -15.38 26.78 -23.41
CA GLU A 71 -16.21 25.86 -22.63
C GLU A 71 -15.45 25.28 -21.45
N GLU A 72 -16.10 25.24 -20.28
CA GLU A 72 -15.58 24.53 -19.11
C GLU A 72 -15.74 23.02 -19.32
N THR A 73 -14.64 22.30 -19.10
CA THR A 73 -14.61 20.85 -19.16
C THR A 73 -13.70 20.29 -18.06
N ALA A 74 -13.74 18.97 -17.88
CA ALA A 74 -12.81 18.28 -17.00
C ALA A 74 -11.85 17.42 -17.81
N GLU A 75 -10.59 17.41 -17.39
CA GLU A 75 -9.56 16.57 -17.97
C GLU A 75 -8.82 15.77 -16.90
N THR A 76 -8.17 14.69 -17.34
CA THR A 76 -7.32 13.87 -16.50
C THR A 76 -5.87 13.92 -16.96
N MET A 77 -4.96 13.90 -15.97
CA MET A 77 -3.54 13.77 -16.19
C MET A 77 -2.96 12.69 -15.28
N ARG A 78 -1.97 11.98 -15.76
CA ARG A 78 -1.24 10.96 -15.00
C ARG A 78 0.22 11.31 -14.94
N PHE A 79 0.78 11.11 -13.73
CA PHE A 79 2.19 11.30 -13.45
C PHE A 79 2.76 10.06 -12.81
N THR A 80 4.02 9.80 -13.05
CA THR A 80 4.76 8.71 -12.41
C THR A 80 5.97 9.29 -11.71
N LEU A 81 6.02 9.17 -10.40
CA LEU A 81 7.14 9.63 -9.57
C LEU A 81 7.90 8.43 -9.04
N PRO A 82 9.12 8.17 -9.52
CA PRO A 82 9.97 7.14 -8.95
C PRO A 82 10.48 7.57 -7.57
N PHE A 83 10.49 6.66 -6.63
CA PHE A 83 11.06 6.90 -5.31
C PHE A 83 12.03 5.78 -4.90
N SER A 84 13.04 6.17 -4.13
CA SER A 84 13.97 5.25 -3.49
C SER A 84 14.24 5.73 -2.08
N GLN A 85 13.98 4.88 -1.09
CA GLN A 85 14.09 5.24 0.31
C GLN A 85 14.87 4.22 1.10
N ILE A 86 15.61 4.72 2.09
CA ILE A 86 16.37 3.92 3.04
C ILE A 86 15.76 4.10 4.42
N ILE A 87 15.51 2.99 5.09
CA ILE A 87 14.94 2.94 6.43
C ILE A 87 15.92 2.17 7.32
N ASP A 88 16.39 2.79 8.37
CA ASP A 88 17.26 2.14 9.34
C ASP A 88 16.41 1.21 10.22
N ILE A 89 16.85 -0.04 10.34
CA ILE A 89 16.21 -1.07 11.17
C ILE A 89 17.31 -1.82 11.90
N ASP A 90 17.53 -1.48 13.15
CA ASP A 90 18.59 -2.06 13.94
C ASP A 90 18.48 -3.59 14.03
N GLY A 91 19.57 -4.26 13.67
CA GLY A 91 19.67 -5.70 13.77
C GLY A 91 19.00 -6.50 12.66
N ILE A 92 18.59 -5.83 11.56
CA ILE A 92 18.19 -6.52 10.33
C ILE A 92 19.42 -6.90 9.52
N ASP A 93 19.37 -8.06 8.87
CA ASP A 93 20.38 -8.56 7.93
C ASP A 93 19.68 -9.29 6.76
N ASP A 94 20.46 -9.85 5.87
CA ASP A 94 20.01 -10.58 4.68
C ASP A 94 19.33 -11.93 4.98
N THR A 95 19.39 -12.39 6.22
CA THR A 95 18.72 -13.62 6.68
C THR A 95 17.26 -13.40 7.05
N PHE A 96 16.81 -12.14 7.11
CA PHE A 96 15.41 -11.80 7.36
C PHE A 96 14.60 -11.81 6.07
N THR A 97 13.33 -12.17 6.18
CA THR A 97 12.32 -11.90 5.17
C THR A 97 11.47 -10.71 5.62
N ALA A 98 11.22 -9.75 4.75
CA ALA A 98 10.44 -8.57 5.07
C ALA A 98 9.11 -8.54 4.32
N ASP A 99 8.07 -8.15 5.04
CA ASP A 99 6.79 -7.72 4.50
C ASP A 99 6.74 -6.20 4.57
N VAL A 100 6.78 -5.55 3.42
CA VAL A 100 6.83 -4.09 3.31
C VAL A 100 5.52 -3.62 2.69
N ARG A 101 4.83 -2.74 3.40
CA ARG A 101 3.64 -2.07 2.90
C ARG A 101 3.90 -0.58 2.80
N ILE A 102 3.69 -0.03 1.62
CA ILE A 102 3.79 1.41 1.36
C ILE A 102 2.39 1.89 0.98
N THR A 103 1.91 2.89 1.71
CA THR A 103 0.58 3.47 1.48
C THR A 103 0.69 4.98 1.35
N PRO A 104 0.03 5.60 0.36
CA PRO A 104 -0.07 7.04 0.30
C PRO A 104 -0.95 7.54 1.46
N ALA A 105 -0.47 8.55 2.18
CA ALA A 105 -1.18 9.19 3.28
C ALA A 105 -1.73 10.57 2.90
N GLY A 106 -1.17 11.19 1.86
CA GLY A 106 -1.62 12.46 1.28
C GLY A 106 -0.95 12.65 -0.07
N CYS A 107 -1.65 13.32 -0.97
CA CYS A 107 -1.14 13.73 -2.28
C CYS A 107 -1.78 15.08 -2.61
N ASP A 108 -1.05 16.14 -2.35
CA ASP A 108 -1.47 17.50 -2.60
C ASP A 108 -0.76 18.05 -3.83
N ILE A 109 -1.51 18.57 -4.77
CA ILE A 109 -0.99 19.17 -6.00
C ILE A 109 -1.47 20.62 -6.07
N ILE A 110 -0.56 21.53 -6.30
CA ILE A 110 -0.84 22.95 -6.36
C ILE A 110 -0.23 23.54 -7.64
N PRO A 111 -1.01 24.26 -8.47
CA PRO A 111 -0.46 24.98 -9.61
C PRO A 111 0.50 26.07 -9.15
N LYS A 112 1.65 26.20 -9.80
CA LYS A 112 2.58 27.31 -9.53
C LYS A 112 2.05 28.61 -10.13
N SER A 113 2.13 29.68 -9.35
CA SER A 113 1.59 30.99 -9.74
C SER A 113 2.32 31.59 -10.95
N ASP A 114 3.59 31.25 -11.14
CA ASP A 114 4.46 31.89 -12.14
C ASP A 114 4.50 31.10 -13.46
N ASP A 115 3.99 29.87 -13.49
CA ASP A 115 3.99 29.01 -14.67
C ASP A 115 2.75 28.11 -14.67
N SER A 116 1.82 28.39 -15.57
CA SER A 116 0.57 27.64 -15.70
C SER A 116 0.75 26.17 -16.13
N GLY A 117 1.94 25.78 -16.54
CA GLY A 117 2.31 24.42 -16.94
C GLY A 117 3.00 23.62 -15.86
N THR A 118 3.42 24.25 -14.77
CA THR A 118 4.15 23.59 -13.68
C THR A 118 3.27 23.46 -12.44
N LEU A 119 3.26 22.26 -11.87
CA LEU A 119 2.53 21.92 -10.65
C LEU A 119 3.54 21.50 -9.59
N GLU A 120 3.32 21.88 -8.34
CA GLU A 120 4.05 21.37 -7.19
C GLU A 120 3.24 20.22 -6.57
N CYS A 121 3.88 19.09 -6.38
CA CYS A 121 3.28 17.91 -5.76
C CYS A 121 3.96 17.59 -4.44
N GLU A 122 3.20 17.58 -3.36
CA GLU A 122 3.62 17.03 -2.08
C GLU A 122 2.96 15.67 -1.87
N LEU A 123 3.77 14.60 -1.89
CA LEU A 123 3.33 13.23 -1.69
C LEU A 123 3.85 12.70 -0.35
N VAL A 124 2.93 12.31 0.52
CA VAL A 124 3.25 11.72 1.82
C VAL A 124 3.02 10.22 1.76
N LEU A 125 4.08 9.44 2.03
CA LEU A 125 4.06 7.99 2.07
C LEU A 125 4.28 7.48 3.49
N LEU A 126 3.53 6.44 3.87
CA LEU A 126 3.76 5.65 5.07
C LEU A 126 4.33 4.30 4.69
N VAL A 127 5.54 4.03 5.14
CA VAL A 127 6.20 2.74 4.95
C VAL A 127 6.13 1.96 6.25
N ASN A 128 5.53 0.78 6.23
CA ASN A 128 5.48 -0.16 7.33
C ASN A 128 6.24 -1.41 6.92
N CYS A 129 7.14 -1.86 7.75
CA CYS A 129 7.95 -3.06 7.55
C CYS A 129 7.78 -4.02 8.72
N VAL A 130 7.55 -5.28 8.42
CA VAL A 130 7.62 -6.38 9.37
C VAL A 130 8.64 -7.38 8.85
N ALA A 131 9.81 -7.43 9.48
CA ALA A 131 10.86 -8.36 9.13
C ALA A 131 10.87 -9.55 10.10
N LYS A 132 11.04 -10.76 9.57
CA LYS A 132 11.07 -12.01 10.34
C LYS A 132 12.31 -12.81 9.97
N LYS A 133 12.98 -13.34 10.98
CA LYS A 133 14.03 -14.34 10.82
C LYS A 133 13.46 -15.68 11.21
N LEU A 134 13.44 -16.61 10.26
CA LEU A 134 12.99 -17.97 10.49
C LEU A 134 14.13 -18.80 11.06
N SER A 135 13.79 -19.68 12.00
CA SER A 135 14.69 -20.70 12.52
C SER A 135 14.00 -22.06 12.50
N THR A 136 14.79 -23.11 12.42
CA THR A 136 14.28 -24.47 12.43
C THR A 136 14.78 -25.16 13.69
N CYS A 137 13.90 -25.84 14.41
CA CYS A 137 14.25 -26.71 15.49
C CYS A 137 13.74 -28.12 15.23
N GLU A 138 14.53 -29.10 15.66
CA GLU A 138 14.11 -30.48 15.71
C GLU A 138 13.45 -30.75 17.04
N ILE A 139 12.27 -31.37 17.01
CA ILE A 139 11.49 -31.70 18.18
C ILE A 139 11.40 -33.20 18.24
N VAL A 140 11.79 -33.78 19.37
CA VAL A 140 11.55 -35.20 19.64
C VAL A 140 10.08 -35.37 19.99
N THR A 141 9.33 -36.08 19.16
CA THR A 141 7.90 -36.31 19.34
C THR A 141 7.59 -37.62 20.04
N ASP A 142 8.54 -38.58 19.98
CA ASP A 142 8.44 -39.86 20.61
C ASP A 142 9.81 -40.47 20.91
N ALA A 143 9.89 -41.32 21.92
CA ALA A 143 11.11 -42.04 22.26
C ALA A 143 10.70 -43.46 22.73
N TYR A 144 11.44 -44.45 22.28
CA TYR A 144 11.25 -45.85 22.71
C TYR A 144 12.61 -46.54 22.88
N SER A 145 12.61 -47.57 23.70
CA SER A 145 13.76 -48.46 23.85
C SER A 145 13.28 -49.91 23.74
N THR A 146 14.10 -50.74 23.08
CA THR A 146 13.86 -52.20 22.98
C THR A 146 14.46 -52.97 24.13
N CYS A 147 15.31 -52.34 24.93
CA CYS A 147 16.10 -53.03 25.98
C CYS A 147 15.83 -52.51 27.39
N PHE A 148 15.23 -51.33 27.52
CA PHE A 148 15.01 -50.64 28.79
C PHE A 148 13.60 -50.09 28.86
N GLU A 149 13.05 -50.06 30.08
CA GLU A 149 11.83 -49.32 30.32
C GLU A 149 12.11 -47.83 30.21
N CYS A 150 11.35 -47.12 29.34
CA CYS A 150 11.50 -45.69 29.10
C CYS A 150 10.32 -44.93 29.70
N GLU A 151 10.59 -43.99 30.55
CA GLU A 151 9.62 -43.02 31.03
C GLU A 151 9.89 -41.70 30.31
N ALA A 152 8.88 -41.16 29.59
CA ALA A 152 9.00 -39.93 28.85
C ALA A 152 8.14 -38.83 29.47
N GLU A 153 8.78 -37.75 29.87
CA GLU A 153 8.10 -36.53 30.27
C GLU A 153 7.77 -35.69 29.04
N ARG A 154 6.50 -35.35 28.86
CA ARG A 154 6.05 -34.53 27.73
C ARG A 154 5.80 -33.10 28.18
N CYS A 155 6.44 -32.14 27.48
CA CYS A 155 6.22 -30.72 27.66
C CYS A 155 5.45 -30.15 26.46
N GLU A 156 4.44 -29.34 26.74
CA GLU A 156 3.80 -28.54 25.69
C GLU A 156 4.51 -27.20 25.53
N SER A 157 4.91 -26.90 24.31
CA SER A 157 5.48 -25.60 23.96
C SER A 157 4.63 -24.95 22.88
N LYS A 158 4.33 -23.66 23.05
CA LYS A 158 3.69 -22.85 22.02
C LYS A 158 4.74 -22.13 21.23
N LEU A 159 4.77 -22.39 19.93
CA LEU A 159 5.59 -21.65 18.98
C LEU A 159 4.69 -20.74 18.16
N ASP A 160 5.12 -19.52 17.94
CA ASP A 160 4.46 -18.63 16.97
C ASP A 160 4.52 -19.28 15.59
N SER A 161 3.38 -19.51 14.98
CA SER A 161 3.33 -19.99 13.60
C SER A 161 3.52 -18.85 12.62
N GLU A 162 3.95 -19.18 11.42
CA GLU A 162 3.98 -18.21 10.32
C GLU A 162 2.54 -17.79 10.00
N ASN A 163 2.32 -16.47 9.84
CA ASN A 163 1.02 -15.97 9.45
C ASN A 163 0.71 -16.38 8.01
N ILE A 164 -0.39 -17.07 7.81
CA ILE A 164 -0.89 -17.38 6.47
C ILE A 164 -1.50 -16.10 5.89
N LYS A 165 -0.98 -15.64 4.76
CA LYS A 165 -1.60 -14.56 3.99
C LYS A 165 -2.65 -15.18 3.08
N LEU A 166 -3.90 -14.80 3.28
CA LEU A 166 -4.99 -15.12 2.36
C LEU A 166 -5.26 -13.89 1.50
N SER A 167 -5.32 -14.10 0.20
CA SER A 167 -5.71 -13.08 -0.77
C SER A 167 -6.80 -13.67 -1.65
N ASP A 168 -7.88 -12.94 -1.80
CA ASP A 168 -8.98 -13.28 -2.68
C ASP A 168 -9.36 -12.06 -3.52
N SER A 169 -9.88 -12.30 -4.73
CA SER A 169 -10.30 -11.25 -5.64
C SER A 169 -11.70 -11.56 -6.16
N HIS A 170 -12.59 -10.58 -6.04
CA HIS A 170 -13.94 -10.66 -6.56
C HIS A 170 -14.13 -9.65 -7.67
N SER A 171 -14.71 -10.11 -8.80
CA SER A 171 -15.15 -9.23 -9.87
C SER A 171 -16.63 -8.92 -9.70
N VAL A 172 -16.95 -7.63 -9.71
CA VAL A 172 -18.33 -7.16 -9.68
C VAL A 172 -18.62 -6.41 -10.97
N THR A 173 -19.69 -6.79 -11.66
CA THR A 173 -20.18 -6.10 -12.84
C THR A 173 -21.52 -5.45 -12.50
N ALA A 174 -21.61 -4.14 -12.73
CA ALA A 174 -22.84 -3.40 -12.53
C ALA A 174 -23.18 -2.57 -13.79
N LYS A 175 -24.46 -2.49 -14.12
CA LYS A 175 -24.96 -1.54 -15.12
C LYS A 175 -25.25 -0.22 -14.42
N LEU A 176 -24.61 0.84 -14.90
CA LEU A 176 -24.88 2.21 -14.48
C LEU A 176 -25.76 2.88 -15.52
N SER A 177 -26.82 3.54 -15.09
CA SER A 177 -27.70 4.34 -15.95
C SER A 177 -27.73 5.76 -15.45
N CYS A 178 -27.69 6.72 -16.36
CA CYS A 178 -27.95 8.11 -16.07
C CYS A 178 -29.46 8.31 -15.95
N GLN A 179 -29.91 9.04 -14.93
CA GLN A 179 -31.34 9.32 -14.76
C GLN A 179 -31.84 10.39 -15.74
N GLU A 180 -30.97 11.31 -16.13
CA GLU A 180 -31.27 12.39 -17.07
C GLU A 180 -30.14 12.56 -18.08
N GLY A 181 -30.48 12.58 -19.36
CA GLY A 181 -29.55 12.82 -20.46
C GLY A 181 -28.75 11.61 -20.94
N GLU A 182 -27.82 11.86 -21.83
CA GLU A 182 -26.91 10.86 -22.40
C GLU A 182 -25.50 11.01 -21.83
N ILE A 183 -24.86 9.87 -21.51
CA ILE A 183 -23.45 9.86 -21.11
C ILE A 183 -22.62 10.08 -22.36
N ARG A 184 -21.96 11.23 -22.49
CA ARG A 184 -21.07 11.57 -23.61
C ARG A 184 -19.65 11.13 -23.37
N CYS A 185 -19.14 11.28 -22.16
CA CYS A 185 -17.77 10.96 -21.79
C CYS A 185 -17.70 10.53 -20.33
N ILE A 186 -16.76 9.62 -20.01
CA ILE A 186 -16.38 9.26 -18.67
C ILE A 186 -14.94 9.72 -18.49
N HIS A 187 -14.72 10.75 -17.69
CA HIS A 187 -13.38 11.29 -17.43
C HIS A 187 -12.63 10.48 -16.39
N ASP A 188 -13.35 9.95 -15.40
CA ASP A 188 -12.76 9.13 -14.32
C ASP A 188 -13.80 8.15 -13.75
N SER A 189 -13.30 7.09 -13.13
CA SER A 189 -14.11 6.12 -12.41
C SER A 189 -13.34 5.54 -11.24
N TRP A 190 -13.99 5.43 -10.09
CA TRP A 190 -13.37 4.83 -8.91
C TRP A 190 -14.39 4.00 -8.13
N ALA A 191 -13.87 2.99 -7.43
CA ALA A 191 -14.67 2.17 -6.54
C ALA A 191 -14.26 2.44 -5.08
N VAL A 192 -15.24 2.60 -4.22
CA VAL A 192 -15.04 2.74 -2.78
C VAL A 192 -15.61 1.53 -2.08
N SER A 193 -14.80 0.87 -1.28
CA SER A 193 -15.22 -0.25 -0.44
C SER A 193 -15.36 0.22 1.01
N TYR A 194 -16.56 0.06 1.57
CA TYR A 194 -16.82 0.32 2.98
C TYR A 194 -17.02 -1.01 3.70
N THR A 195 -16.15 -1.34 4.64
CA THR A 195 -16.41 -2.40 5.60
C THR A 195 -17.20 -1.84 6.77
N HIS A 196 -18.52 -1.99 6.74
CA HIS A 196 -19.34 -1.77 7.91
C HIS A 196 -19.26 -2.99 8.82
N LEU A 197 -18.46 -2.90 9.87
CA LEU A 197 -18.65 -3.75 11.03
C LEU A 197 -19.94 -3.30 11.71
N ARG A 198 -21.07 -3.88 11.33
CA ARG A 198 -22.26 -3.80 12.16
C ARG A 198 -21.95 -4.58 13.41
N ALA A 199 -21.78 -3.90 14.53
CA ALA A 199 -21.95 -4.52 15.83
C ALA A 199 -23.37 -5.14 15.81
N HIS A 200 -23.47 -6.46 15.89
CA HIS A 200 -24.72 -7.10 16.20
C HIS A 200 -25.10 -6.64 17.61
N GLU A 201 -25.99 -5.67 17.69
CA GLU A 201 -26.73 -5.45 18.91
C GLU A 201 -27.56 -6.72 19.14
N THR A 202 -27.04 -7.57 20.01
CA THR A 202 -27.86 -8.60 20.62
C THR A 202 -28.81 -7.90 21.56
N SER A 203 -29.95 -7.48 21.02
CA SER A 203 -31.10 -7.13 21.85
C SER A 203 -31.54 -8.40 22.57
N ALA A 204 -31.04 -8.60 23.76
CA ALA A 204 -31.65 -9.53 24.68
C ALA A 204 -32.96 -8.88 25.14
N HIS A 205 -34.06 -9.25 24.50
CA HIS A 205 -35.38 -9.04 25.06
C HIS A 205 -35.55 -10.03 26.20
N LEU A 206 -35.56 -9.50 27.42
CA LEU A 206 -36.17 -10.11 28.58
C LEU A 206 -37.69 -9.92 28.51
#